data_3b0c86e37c177d7b594d20bb7cf74f3d
#
_entry.id   3b0c86e37c177d7b594d20bb7cf74f3d
#
_cell.length_a   1.000
_cell.length_b   1.000
_cell.length_c   1.000
_cell.angle_alpha   90.00
_cell.angle_beta   90.00
_cell.angle_gamma   90.00
#
_symmetry.space_group_name_H-M   'P 1'
#
loop_
_entity.id
_entity.type
_entity.pdbx_description
1 polymer ?
#
loop_
_entity_poly.entity_id
_entity_poly.type
_entity_poly.pdbx_seq_one_letter_code
_entity_poly.pdbx_strand_id
1 'polypeptide(L)'
;MRLAKKVFLGLGLIALVAFALSSWAGPANGTLVEMRAYSFPSYEKVEGIEFFSGRSEYDAAVKDARYEFRKLIYGSDNLKVVAYLYKPAQLPSHPQPLIIFCRGSGPAGDQAPQLISLLHRLATHGFVILAPQYRGSDGGEGRDEIGGADLNDVKNLIPLARSLRYVDTDNIFLYGESRGGMMTYQAVRDRLPVNAAAVFGAFTDLEIMNQSPYVQKMIPQVWPDYGVHKEEIIRRRSARYWPEKLSVPLLIMNGGADQQVSPKQPLQLALQLQELGKTYGLVIYAKDNHFIQANREDRDRRAIAWFEGYTTKR
;
A
#
# COMPACT_ATOMS: atom_id res chain seq x y z
N MET A 1 -11.32 -65.84 -4.73
CA MET A 1 -10.79 -64.97 -5.78
C MET A 1 -11.73 -63.76 -6.08
N ARG A 2 -12.52 -63.24 -5.12
CA ARG A 2 -13.45 -62.10 -5.31
C ARG A 2 -13.27 -60.95 -4.30
N LEU A 3 -12.30 -61.05 -3.36
CA LEU A 3 -12.05 -59.97 -2.37
C LEU A 3 -10.90 -59.00 -2.77
N ALA A 4 -10.01 -59.41 -3.68
CA ALA A 4 -8.85 -58.55 -4.06
C ALA A 4 -9.19 -57.39 -5.02
N LYS A 5 -10.33 -57.45 -5.74
CA LYS A 5 -10.71 -56.38 -6.70
C LYS A 5 -11.38 -55.16 -6.12
N LYS A 6 -11.89 -55.23 -4.84
CA LYS A 6 -12.53 -54.06 -4.22
C LYS A 6 -11.58 -53.11 -3.47
N VAL A 7 -10.40 -53.59 -3.07
CA VAL A 7 -9.42 -52.77 -2.35
C VAL A 7 -8.63 -51.83 -3.29
N PHE A 8 -8.42 -52.25 -4.55
CA PHE A 8 -7.69 -51.43 -5.53
C PHE A 8 -8.49 -50.25 -6.08
N LEU A 9 -9.84 -50.30 -6.09
CA LEU A 9 -10.66 -49.17 -6.54
C LEU A 9 -10.77 -48.04 -5.51
N GLY A 10 -10.67 -48.38 -4.22
CA GLY A 10 -10.73 -47.36 -3.14
C GLY A 10 -9.48 -46.52 -3.02
N LEU A 11 -8.31 -47.11 -3.25
CA LEU A 11 -7.04 -46.38 -3.17
C LEU A 11 -6.81 -45.47 -4.38
N GLY A 12 -7.31 -45.82 -5.56
CA GLY A 12 -7.23 -44.98 -6.75
C GLY A 12 -8.09 -43.71 -6.66
N LEU A 13 -9.27 -43.82 -6.01
CA LEU A 13 -10.18 -42.68 -5.88
C LEU A 13 -9.68 -41.66 -4.82
N ILE A 14 -9.03 -42.12 -3.75
CA ILE A 14 -8.46 -41.26 -2.72
C ILE A 14 -7.24 -40.51 -3.25
N ALA A 15 -6.40 -41.12 -4.07
CA ALA A 15 -5.26 -40.49 -4.70
C ALA A 15 -5.69 -39.41 -5.74
N LEU A 16 -6.75 -39.66 -6.52
CA LEU A 16 -7.29 -38.72 -7.47
C LEU A 16 -7.97 -37.51 -6.80
N VAL A 17 -8.67 -37.70 -5.68
CA VAL A 17 -9.28 -36.63 -4.90
C VAL A 17 -8.21 -35.76 -4.20
N ALA A 18 -7.15 -36.35 -3.67
CA ALA A 18 -6.04 -35.64 -3.08
C ALA A 18 -5.27 -34.79 -4.11
N PHE A 19 -5.08 -35.33 -5.35
CA PHE A 19 -4.44 -34.59 -6.43
C PHE A 19 -5.33 -33.46 -7.00
N ALA A 20 -6.64 -33.64 -7.04
CA ALA A 20 -7.60 -32.62 -7.46
C ALA A 20 -7.75 -31.50 -6.43
N LEU A 21 -7.63 -31.79 -5.12
CA LEU A 21 -7.71 -30.79 -4.05
C LEU A 21 -6.42 -29.95 -3.94
N SER A 22 -5.26 -30.49 -4.30
CA SER A 22 -4.01 -29.74 -4.29
C SER A 22 -3.89 -28.74 -5.45
N SER A 23 -4.69 -28.89 -6.50
CA SER A 23 -4.67 -28.01 -7.68
C SER A 23 -5.55 -26.74 -7.54
N TRP A 24 -6.29 -26.61 -6.44
CA TRP A 24 -7.20 -25.48 -6.19
C TRP A 24 -6.70 -24.51 -5.12
N ALA A 25 -5.56 -24.78 -4.50
CA ALA A 25 -4.95 -23.83 -3.59
C ALA A 25 -4.35 -22.68 -4.41
N GLY A 26 -4.80 -21.46 -4.15
CA GLY A 26 -4.21 -20.27 -4.74
C GLY A 26 -2.74 -20.07 -4.32
N PRO A 27 -2.03 -19.08 -4.85
CA PRO A 27 -0.62 -18.89 -4.57
C PRO A 27 -0.39 -18.54 -3.08
N ALA A 28 0.66 -19.12 -2.50
CA ALA A 28 1.05 -18.82 -1.14
C ALA A 28 1.41 -17.34 -0.97
N ASN A 29 1.26 -16.83 0.25
CA ASN A 29 1.52 -15.42 0.58
C ASN A 29 2.93 -14.98 0.19
N GLY A 30 3.03 -13.89 -0.58
CA GLY A 30 4.28 -13.33 -1.07
C GLY A 30 4.93 -14.08 -2.22
N THR A 31 4.33 -15.15 -2.75
CA THR A 31 4.84 -15.82 -3.95
C THR A 31 4.68 -14.91 -5.16
N LEU A 32 5.76 -14.62 -5.86
CA LEU A 32 5.71 -13.97 -7.17
C LEU A 32 5.15 -14.93 -8.20
N VAL A 33 3.98 -14.59 -8.77
CA VAL A 33 3.31 -15.40 -9.81
C VAL A 33 3.71 -14.92 -11.19
N GLU A 34 3.75 -13.62 -11.42
CA GLU A 34 4.09 -13.00 -12.70
C GLU A 34 4.79 -11.66 -12.48
N MET A 35 5.72 -11.33 -13.36
CA MET A 35 6.35 -10.01 -13.47
C MET A 35 6.45 -9.64 -14.95
N ARG A 36 5.85 -8.52 -15.34
CA ARG A 36 5.87 -8.04 -16.72
C ARG A 36 6.25 -6.57 -16.83
N ALA A 37 6.80 -6.20 -17.97
CA ALA A 37 7.02 -4.80 -18.32
C ALA A 37 5.67 -4.08 -18.37
N TYR A 38 5.70 -2.79 -18.05
CA TYR A 38 4.53 -1.92 -18.13
C TYR A 38 4.79 -0.83 -19.17
N SER A 39 3.77 -0.53 -20.00
CA SER A 39 3.83 0.53 -21.01
C SER A 39 2.90 1.67 -20.60
N PHE A 40 3.47 2.84 -20.39
CA PHE A 40 2.73 4.03 -19.99
C PHE A 40 1.99 4.66 -21.16
N PRO A 41 0.73 5.08 -20.98
CA PRO A 41 0.02 5.94 -21.93
C PRO A 41 0.70 7.32 -22.03
N SER A 42 0.37 8.10 -23.04
CA SER A 42 0.77 9.51 -23.07
C SER A 42 0.02 10.30 -21.98
N TYR A 43 0.62 11.38 -21.48
CA TYR A 43 0.06 12.23 -20.42
C TYR A 43 -1.41 12.61 -20.63
N GLU A 44 -1.77 12.97 -21.89
CA GLU A 44 -3.12 13.41 -22.25
C GLU A 44 -4.19 12.33 -22.16
N LYS A 45 -3.77 11.07 -22.15
CA LYS A 45 -4.70 9.92 -22.06
C LYS A 45 -4.98 9.49 -20.61
N VAL A 46 -4.32 10.14 -19.65
CA VAL A 46 -4.49 9.79 -18.23
C VAL A 46 -5.45 10.77 -17.57
N GLU A 47 -6.63 10.32 -17.25
CA GLU A 47 -7.65 11.14 -16.58
C GLU A 47 -7.18 11.57 -15.19
N GLY A 48 -7.32 12.87 -14.89
CA GLY A 48 -6.98 13.44 -13.58
C GLY A 48 -5.49 13.45 -13.23
N ILE A 49 -4.60 13.24 -14.22
CA ILE A 49 -3.15 13.19 -13.98
C ILE A 49 -2.60 14.49 -13.39
N GLU A 50 -3.23 15.62 -13.68
CA GLU A 50 -2.83 16.94 -13.19
C GLU A 50 -2.87 17.06 -11.67
N PHE A 51 -3.66 16.24 -10.98
CA PHE A 51 -3.65 16.19 -9.51
C PHE A 51 -2.40 15.52 -8.95
N PHE A 52 -1.76 14.64 -9.72
CA PHE A 52 -0.64 13.81 -9.29
C PHE A 52 0.70 14.28 -9.87
N SER A 53 0.70 14.79 -11.11
CA SER A 53 1.91 15.14 -11.82
C SER A 53 1.69 16.22 -12.89
N GLY A 54 2.71 17.06 -13.09
CA GLY A 54 2.80 17.88 -14.30
C GLY A 54 3.31 17.06 -15.50
N ARG A 55 3.03 17.53 -16.73
CA ARG A 55 3.48 16.87 -17.96
C ARG A 55 4.99 16.58 -17.97
N SER A 56 5.80 17.61 -17.73
CA SER A 56 7.27 17.49 -17.77
C SER A 56 7.78 16.42 -16.80
N GLU A 57 7.20 16.38 -15.61
CA GLU A 57 7.55 15.44 -14.56
C GLU A 57 7.13 13.98 -14.93
N TYR A 58 5.91 13.83 -15.45
CA TYR A 58 5.43 12.55 -15.95
C TYR A 58 6.32 12.00 -17.07
N ASP A 59 6.55 12.83 -18.09
CA ASP A 59 7.38 12.45 -19.24
C ASP A 59 8.81 12.10 -18.84
N ALA A 60 9.39 12.86 -17.90
CA ALA A 60 10.72 12.57 -17.36
C ALA A 60 10.75 11.21 -16.65
N ALA A 61 9.76 10.92 -15.80
CA ALA A 61 9.67 9.66 -15.06
C ALA A 61 9.47 8.45 -15.98
N VAL A 62 8.60 8.58 -17.01
CA VAL A 62 8.33 7.51 -17.98
C VAL A 62 9.52 7.22 -18.89
N LYS A 63 10.29 8.26 -19.27
CA LYS A 63 11.41 8.14 -20.21
C LYS A 63 12.75 7.84 -19.55
N ASP A 64 12.85 7.85 -18.22
CA ASP A 64 14.11 7.60 -17.52
C ASP A 64 14.53 6.13 -17.57
N ALA A 65 15.33 5.78 -18.58
CA ALA A 65 15.83 4.42 -18.80
C ALA A 65 16.77 3.89 -17.68
N ARG A 66 17.15 4.74 -16.71
CA ARG A 66 17.93 4.30 -15.54
C ARG A 66 17.08 3.48 -14.56
N TYR A 67 15.77 3.56 -14.68
CA TYR A 67 14.80 2.87 -13.84
C TYR A 67 13.87 2.00 -14.67
N GLU A 68 13.28 1.00 -14.03
CA GLU A 68 12.25 0.17 -14.65
C GLU A 68 11.01 0.06 -13.79
N PHE A 69 9.86 0.10 -14.44
CA PHE A 69 8.55 -0.14 -13.85
C PHE A 69 8.05 -1.52 -14.28
N ARG A 70 7.61 -2.31 -13.33
CA ARG A 70 7.07 -3.65 -13.56
C ARG A 70 5.70 -3.79 -12.90
N LYS A 71 4.77 -4.42 -13.58
CA LYS A 71 3.53 -4.93 -12.98
C LYS A 71 3.78 -6.34 -12.50
N LEU A 72 3.48 -6.57 -11.21
CA LEU A 72 3.59 -7.86 -10.55
C LEU A 72 2.22 -8.46 -10.28
N ILE A 73 2.14 -9.79 -10.33
CA ILE A 73 1.06 -10.55 -9.72
C ILE A 73 1.71 -11.41 -8.63
N TYR A 74 1.20 -11.32 -7.41
CA TYR A 74 1.71 -12.07 -6.25
C TYR A 74 0.58 -12.67 -5.42
N GLY A 75 0.93 -13.69 -4.63
CA GLY A 75 0.01 -14.37 -3.73
C GLY A 75 -0.30 -13.56 -2.48
N SER A 76 -1.60 -13.39 -2.16
CA SER A 76 -2.09 -12.82 -0.91
C SER A 76 -3.39 -13.49 -0.52
N ASP A 77 -3.40 -14.24 0.60
CA ASP A 77 -4.57 -15.01 1.09
C ASP A 77 -5.16 -15.95 0.01
N ASN A 78 -4.30 -16.67 -0.69
CA ASN A 78 -4.64 -17.52 -1.84
C ASN A 78 -5.23 -16.79 -3.07
N LEU A 79 -5.20 -15.45 -3.09
CA LEU A 79 -5.59 -14.64 -4.23
C LEU A 79 -4.38 -14.19 -5.03
N LYS A 80 -4.57 -13.94 -6.32
CA LYS A 80 -3.62 -13.26 -7.19
C LYS A 80 -3.88 -11.76 -7.11
N VAL A 81 -2.97 -11.02 -6.47
CA VAL A 81 -3.11 -9.58 -6.26
C VAL A 81 -2.04 -8.83 -7.05
N VAL A 82 -2.38 -7.64 -7.54
CA VAL A 82 -1.47 -6.80 -8.32
C VAL A 82 -0.66 -5.88 -7.41
N ALA A 83 0.62 -5.74 -7.71
CA ALA A 83 1.48 -4.69 -7.20
C ALA A 83 2.32 -4.09 -8.34
N TYR A 84 2.81 -2.87 -8.13
CA TYR A 84 3.82 -2.27 -8.97
C TYR A 84 5.17 -2.32 -8.28
N LEU A 85 6.20 -2.61 -9.06
CA LEU A 85 7.60 -2.54 -8.67
C LEU A 85 8.26 -1.43 -9.48
N TYR A 86 8.95 -0.52 -8.78
CA TYR A 86 9.80 0.47 -9.41
C TYR A 86 11.20 0.42 -8.79
N LYS A 87 12.22 0.31 -9.61
CA LYS A 87 13.61 0.08 -9.17
C LYS A 87 14.62 0.52 -10.22
N PRO A 88 15.92 0.65 -9.87
CA PRO A 88 16.98 0.81 -10.85
C PRO A 88 16.96 -0.32 -11.90
N ALA A 89 17.13 0.04 -13.18
CA ALA A 89 17.23 -0.92 -14.29
C ALA A 89 18.50 -1.77 -14.16
N GLN A 90 19.62 -1.14 -13.81
CA GLN A 90 20.84 -1.82 -13.40
C GLN A 90 20.86 -1.94 -11.89
N LEU A 91 20.90 -3.18 -11.41
CA LEU A 91 20.90 -3.45 -9.97
C LEU A 91 22.23 -2.98 -9.36
N PRO A 92 22.19 -2.23 -8.26
CA PRO A 92 23.38 -1.88 -7.49
C PRO A 92 24.11 -3.12 -6.97
N SER A 93 25.38 -2.97 -6.60
CA SER A 93 26.22 -4.05 -6.04
C SER A 93 25.74 -4.54 -4.67
N HIS A 94 24.92 -3.77 -3.99
CA HIS A 94 24.34 -4.08 -2.67
C HIS A 94 22.80 -3.91 -2.70
N PRO A 95 22.08 -4.68 -1.89
CA PRO A 95 20.63 -4.53 -1.78
C PRO A 95 20.21 -3.13 -1.35
N GLN A 96 19.08 -2.65 -1.88
CA GLN A 96 18.57 -1.31 -1.64
C GLN A 96 17.40 -1.33 -0.65
N PRO A 97 17.25 -0.30 0.20
CA PRO A 97 16.12 -0.18 1.11
C PRO A 97 14.79 -0.15 0.36
N LEU A 98 13.73 -0.64 1.00
CA LEU A 98 12.40 -0.79 0.42
C LEU A 98 11.45 0.27 0.97
N ILE A 99 10.70 0.92 0.08
CA ILE A 99 9.47 1.62 0.44
C ILE A 99 8.29 0.80 -0.08
N ILE A 100 7.37 0.43 0.81
CA ILE A 100 6.04 -0.04 0.42
C ILE A 100 5.13 1.20 0.35
N PHE A 101 4.72 1.56 -0.86
CA PHE A 101 3.85 2.72 -1.09
C PHE A 101 2.39 2.29 -1.10
N CYS A 102 1.66 2.67 -0.05
CA CYS A 102 0.23 2.42 0.09
C CYS A 102 -0.55 3.57 -0.56
N ARG A 103 -1.13 3.33 -1.75
CA ARG A 103 -1.89 4.34 -2.50
C ARG A 103 -3.20 4.73 -1.83
N GLY A 104 -3.71 5.89 -2.19
CA GLY A 104 -5.03 6.36 -1.82
C GLY A 104 -6.18 5.56 -2.45
N SER A 105 -7.41 6.03 -2.21
CA SER A 105 -8.59 5.55 -2.91
C SER A 105 -8.55 6.01 -4.37
N GLY A 106 -9.08 5.19 -5.25
CA GLY A 106 -9.15 5.49 -6.66
C GLY A 106 -10.06 4.47 -7.36
N PRO A 107 -10.28 4.60 -8.65
CA PRO A 107 -11.01 3.60 -9.42
C PRO A 107 -10.32 2.23 -9.30
N ALA A 108 -11.08 1.16 -9.47
CA ALA A 108 -10.57 -0.22 -9.39
C ALA A 108 -9.58 -0.60 -10.51
N GLY A 109 -9.34 0.32 -11.45
CA GLY A 109 -8.46 0.13 -12.61
C GLY A 109 -6.99 0.36 -12.31
N ASP A 110 -6.25 0.55 -13.38
CA ASP A 110 -4.81 0.79 -13.40
C ASP A 110 -4.47 2.18 -12.84
N GLN A 111 -3.67 2.22 -11.79
CA GLN A 111 -3.21 3.45 -11.14
C GLN A 111 -1.72 3.76 -11.44
N ALA A 112 -1.05 2.94 -12.25
CA ALA A 112 0.37 3.14 -12.54
C ALA A 112 0.69 4.54 -13.10
N PRO A 113 -0.14 5.09 -14.03
CA PRO A 113 0.15 6.41 -14.57
C PRO A 113 0.07 7.54 -13.55
N GLN A 114 -0.85 7.46 -12.57
CA GLN A 114 -0.96 8.47 -11.52
C GLN A 114 0.20 8.38 -10.52
N LEU A 115 0.78 7.20 -10.35
CA LEU A 115 1.82 6.95 -9.35
C LEU A 115 3.24 7.18 -9.86
N ILE A 116 3.50 7.07 -11.18
CA ILE A 116 4.87 6.98 -11.71
C ILE A 116 5.78 8.12 -11.26
N SER A 117 5.31 9.37 -11.26
CA SER A 117 6.12 10.52 -10.89
C SER A 117 6.53 10.50 -9.41
N LEU A 118 5.61 10.10 -8.51
CA LEU A 118 5.93 9.94 -7.11
C LEU A 118 6.92 8.79 -6.90
N LEU A 119 6.65 7.62 -7.50
CA LEU A 119 7.54 6.45 -7.35
C LEU A 119 8.94 6.74 -7.92
N HIS A 120 9.02 7.51 -9.00
CA HIS A 120 10.28 7.95 -9.58
C HIS A 120 11.07 8.84 -8.61
N ARG A 121 10.42 9.86 -8.00
CA ARG A 121 11.09 10.72 -6.99
C ARG A 121 11.66 9.89 -5.83
N LEU A 122 10.93 8.92 -5.34
CA LEU A 122 11.41 8.04 -4.27
C LEU A 122 12.60 7.17 -4.73
N ALA A 123 12.50 6.56 -5.90
CA ALA A 123 13.53 5.64 -6.42
C ALA A 123 14.84 6.36 -6.75
N THR A 124 14.80 7.63 -7.20
CA THR A 124 16.01 8.42 -7.47
C THR A 124 16.87 8.68 -6.24
N HIS A 125 16.34 8.43 -5.04
CA HIS A 125 17.05 8.47 -3.77
C HIS A 125 17.50 7.09 -3.27
N GLY A 126 17.56 6.09 -4.15
CA GLY A 126 18.15 4.79 -3.85
C GLY A 126 17.19 3.79 -3.20
N PHE A 127 15.88 3.99 -3.28
CA PHE A 127 14.90 3.05 -2.79
C PHE A 127 14.37 2.15 -3.90
N VAL A 128 14.11 0.89 -3.57
CA VAL A 128 13.19 0.03 -4.32
C VAL A 128 11.77 0.29 -3.82
N ILE A 129 10.80 0.37 -4.73
CA ILE A 129 9.42 0.66 -4.36
C ILE A 129 8.53 -0.51 -4.73
N LEU A 130 7.72 -0.99 -3.79
CA LEU A 130 6.60 -1.90 -4.03
C LEU A 130 5.29 -1.16 -3.70
N ALA A 131 4.34 -1.15 -4.63
CA ALA A 131 3.06 -0.45 -4.46
C ALA A 131 1.89 -1.41 -4.71
N PRO A 132 1.27 -1.97 -3.63
CA PRO A 132 0.13 -2.88 -3.78
C PRO A 132 -1.06 -2.13 -4.36
N GLN A 133 -1.76 -2.77 -5.31
CA GLN A 133 -2.97 -2.21 -5.90
C GLN A 133 -4.23 -2.64 -5.14
N TYR A 134 -4.06 -3.50 -4.16
CA TYR A 134 -5.08 -4.16 -3.35
C TYR A 134 -5.93 -5.14 -4.17
N ARG A 135 -6.46 -6.14 -3.50
CA ARG A 135 -7.35 -7.15 -4.09
C ARG A 135 -8.55 -6.51 -4.79
N GLY A 136 -8.99 -7.09 -5.90
CA GLY A 136 -10.09 -6.56 -6.71
C GLY A 136 -9.75 -5.35 -7.58
N SER A 137 -8.49 -4.88 -7.58
CA SER A 137 -8.05 -3.75 -8.41
C SER A 137 -7.09 -4.19 -9.51
N ASP A 138 -7.09 -3.48 -10.64
CA ASP A 138 -6.17 -3.62 -11.77
C ASP A 138 -6.06 -5.05 -12.35
N GLY A 139 -7.17 -5.81 -12.30
CA GLY A 139 -7.25 -7.21 -12.72
C GLY A 139 -6.83 -8.21 -11.65
N GLY A 140 -6.55 -7.79 -10.42
CA GLY A 140 -6.35 -8.65 -9.27
C GLY A 140 -7.64 -9.31 -8.80
N GLU A 141 -7.52 -10.49 -8.18
CA GLU A 141 -8.63 -11.26 -7.62
C GLU A 141 -9.12 -10.67 -6.29
N GLY A 142 -10.31 -11.07 -5.86
CA GLY A 142 -10.90 -10.71 -4.58
C GLY A 142 -11.69 -9.41 -4.63
N ARG A 143 -11.97 -8.86 -3.43
CA ARG A 143 -12.75 -7.62 -3.24
C ARG A 143 -12.04 -6.68 -2.30
N ASP A 144 -11.98 -5.43 -2.69
CA ASP A 144 -11.46 -4.34 -1.88
C ASP A 144 -12.41 -4.03 -0.70
N GLU A 145 -11.85 -3.93 0.52
CA GLU A 145 -12.60 -3.65 1.75
C GLU A 145 -12.14 -2.37 2.45
N ILE A 146 -11.23 -1.63 1.85
CA ILE A 146 -10.66 -0.38 2.39
C ILE A 146 -10.19 -0.56 3.85
N GLY A 147 -9.08 -1.27 4.02
CA GLY A 147 -8.50 -1.59 5.34
C GLY A 147 -9.20 -2.73 6.06
N GLY A 148 -9.79 -3.66 5.30
CA GLY A 148 -10.25 -4.96 5.74
C GLY A 148 -9.21 -6.05 5.47
N ALA A 149 -9.61 -7.11 4.74
CA ALA A 149 -8.71 -8.18 4.34
C ALA A 149 -7.63 -7.72 3.34
N ASP A 150 -7.87 -6.65 2.59
CA ASP A 150 -6.91 -5.98 1.72
C ASP A 150 -5.67 -5.41 2.43
N LEU A 151 -5.69 -5.27 3.76
CA LEU A 151 -4.50 -4.98 4.54
C LEU A 151 -3.45 -6.10 4.44
N ASN A 152 -3.87 -7.34 4.23
CA ASN A 152 -2.96 -8.46 4.04
C ASN A 152 -2.17 -8.33 2.73
N ASP A 153 -2.71 -7.62 1.73
CA ASP A 153 -2.00 -7.37 0.48
C ASP A 153 -0.77 -6.48 0.70
N VAL A 154 -0.83 -5.56 1.67
CA VAL A 154 0.34 -4.79 2.13
C VAL A 154 1.31 -5.69 2.91
N LYS A 155 0.80 -6.50 3.86
CA LYS A 155 1.62 -7.37 4.72
C LYS A 155 2.35 -8.44 3.91
N ASN A 156 1.69 -9.00 2.91
CA ASN A 156 2.24 -10.06 2.06
C ASN A 156 3.30 -9.58 1.05
N LEU A 157 3.54 -8.26 0.96
CA LEU A 157 4.72 -7.74 0.27
C LEU A 157 6.03 -7.98 1.04
N ILE A 158 5.99 -8.22 2.36
CA ILE A 158 7.21 -8.55 3.12
C ILE A 158 7.83 -9.88 2.66
N PRO A 159 7.09 -11.02 2.62
CA PRO A 159 7.66 -12.26 2.08
C PRO A 159 8.01 -12.15 0.60
N LEU A 160 7.27 -11.38 -0.21
CA LEU A 160 7.67 -11.09 -1.59
C LEU A 160 9.02 -10.36 -1.63
N ALA A 161 9.19 -9.29 -0.86
CA ALA A 161 10.43 -8.51 -0.81
C ALA A 161 11.64 -9.39 -0.43
N ARG A 162 11.47 -10.31 0.51
CA ARG A 162 12.53 -11.28 0.91
C ARG A 162 12.96 -12.20 -0.22
N SER A 163 12.12 -12.44 -1.21
CA SER A 163 12.48 -13.22 -2.40
C SER A 163 13.28 -12.43 -3.45
N LEU A 164 13.28 -11.09 -3.33
CA LEU A 164 13.95 -10.18 -4.26
C LEU A 164 15.35 -9.83 -3.73
N ARG A 165 16.39 -10.49 -4.24
CA ARG A 165 17.77 -10.40 -3.73
C ARG A 165 18.38 -8.98 -3.73
N TYR A 166 17.79 -8.06 -4.47
CA TYR A 166 18.22 -6.66 -4.56
C TYR A 166 17.50 -5.75 -3.55
N VAL A 167 16.64 -6.31 -2.70
CA VAL A 167 15.93 -5.58 -1.65
C VAL A 167 16.62 -5.81 -0.31
N ASP A 168 16.95 -4.73 0.38
CA ASP A 168 17.41 -4.77 1.77
C ASP A 168 16.20 -4.84 2.70
N THR A 169 15.93 -6.05 3.19
CA THR A 169 14.78 -6.30 4.07
C THR A 169 15.02 -5.95 5.54
N ASP A 170 16.21 -5.47 5.90
CA ASP A 170 16.47 -4.87 7.21
C ASP A 170 16.09 -3.39 7.24
N ASN A 171 15.85 -2.79 6.06
CA ASN A 171 15.47 -1.40 5.87
C ASN A 171 14.18 -1.28 5.04
N ILE A 172 13.04 -1.46 5.71
CA ILE A 172 11.71 -1.39 5.10
C ILE A 172 10.93 -0.22 5.69
N PHE A 173 10.30 0.56 4.83
CA PHE A 173 9.53 1.74 5.17
C PHE A 173 8.12 1.66 4.57
N LEU A 174 7.15 2.29 5.25
CA LEU A 174 5.81 2.49 4.71
C LEU A 174 5.63 3.96 4.33
N TYR A 175 5.10 4.21 3.14
CA TYR A 175 4.66 5.54 2.73
C TYR A 175 3.21 5.47 2.27
N GLY A 176 2.30 6.15 2.96
CA GLY A 176 0.86 6.04 2.72
C GLY A 176 0.19 7.35 2.34
N GLU A 177 -0.65 7.31 1.31
CA GLU A 177 -1.50 8.40 0.86
C GLU A 177 -2.94 8.17 1.27
N SER A 178 -3.62 9.16 1.90
CA SER A 178 -5.07 9.12 2.13
C SER A 178 -5.53 7.81 2.79
N ARG A 179 -6.37 7.01 2.11
CA ARG A 179 -6.71 5.64 2.50
C ARG A 179 -5.46 4.79 2.79
N GLY A 180 -4.45 4.85 1.93
CA GLY A 180 -3.21 4.11 2.12
C GLY A 180 -2.45 4.55 3.38
N GLY A 181 -2.60 5.81 3.79
CA GLY A 181 -2.11 6.29 5.07
C GLY A 181 -2.84 5.67 6.26
N MET A 182 -4.17 5.53 6.20
CA MET A 182 -4.94 4.77 7.19
C MET A 182 -4.47 3.31 7.24
N MET A 183 -4.25 2.66 6.08
CA MET A 183 -3.74 1.29 6.03
C MET A 183 -2.30 1.19 6.55
N THR A 184 -1.49 2.23 6.38
CA THR A 184 -0.16 2.36 6.99
C THR A 184 -0.26 2.35 8.52
N TYR A 185 -1.15 3.14 9.11
CA TYR A 185 -1.40 3.08 10.55
C TYR A 185 -1.85 1.68 11.02
N GLN A 186 -2.75 1.03 10.27
CA GLN A 186 -3.19 -0.33 10.58
C GLN A 186 -2.04 -1.35 10.51
N ALA A 187 -1.17 -1.26 9.49
CA ALA A 187 -0.03 -2.14 9.33
C ALA A 187 0.96 -1.99 10.51
N VAL A 188 1.22 -0.75 10.95
CA VAL A 188 2.04 -0.46 12.14
C VAL A 188 1.38 -1.01 13.42
N ARG A 189 0.07 -0.78 13.61
CA ARG A 189 -0.71 -1.36 14.72
C ARG A 189 -0.55 -2.87 14.79
N ASP A 190 -0.58 -3.52 13.63
CA ASP A 190 -0.47 -4.97 13.49
C ASP A 190 0.99 -5.47 13.50
N ARG A 191 1.94 -4.58 13.86
CA ARG A 191 3.37 -4.86 14.03
C ARG A 191 4.05 -5.38 12.76
N LEU A 192 3.68 -4.83 11.59
CA LEU A 192 4.45 -5.09 10.38
C LEU A 192 5.92 -4.69 10.64
N PRO A 193 6.90 -5.54 10.31
CA PRO A 193 8.32 -5.26 10.58
C PRO A 193 8.85 -4.18 9.63
N VAL A 194 8.71 -2.92 10.03
CA VAL A 194 9.18 -1.74 9.29
C VAL A 194 9.94 -0.80 10.23
N ASN A 195 10.92 -0.06 9.69
CA ASN A 195 11.81 0.81 10.45
C ASN A 195 11.14 2.15 10.80
N ALA A 196 10.40 2.71 9.86
CA ALA A 196 9.64 3.94 10.03
C ALA A 196 8.49 4.02 9.03
N ALA A 197 7.55 4.95 9.26
CA ALA A 197 6.46 5.22 8.35
C ALA A 197 6.29 6.72 8.12
N ALA A 198 5.79 7.08 6.93
CA ALA A 198 5.33 8.43 6.59
C ALA A 198 3.95 8.35 5.96
N VAL A 199 3.12 9.35 6.19
CA VAL A 199 1.78 9.43 5.60
C VAL A 199 1.47 10.86 5.17
N PHE A 200 0.63 11.00 4.14
CA PHE A 200 0.06 12.30 3.78
C PHE A 200 -1.42 12.22 3.44
N GLY A 201 -2.18 13.25 3.82
CA GLY A 201 -3.63 13.28 3.65
C GLY A 201 -4.36 12.10 4.31
N ALA A 202 -3.73 11.44 5.27
CA ALA A 202 -4.23 10.22 5.90
C ALA A 202 -5.31 10.54 6.94
N PHE A 203 -6.46 9.89 6.85
CA PHE A 203 -7.46 10.02 7.90
C PHE A 203 -7.12 9.14 9.11
N THR A 204 -7.39 9.69 10.28
CA THR A 204 -7.15 9.05 11.58
C THR A 204 -8.44 8.70 12.30
N ASP A 205 -9.57 9.14 11.74
CA ASP A 205 -10.92 8.99 12.28
C ASP A 205 -11.95 8.80 11.16
N LEU A 206 -12.41 7.58 10.98
CA LEU A 206 -13.42 7.25 9.97
C LEU A 206 -14.80 7.82 10.33
N GLU A 207 -15.09 8.06 11.61
CA GLU A 207 -16.36 8.64 12.03
C GLU A 207 -16.52 10.07 11.51
N ILE A 208 -15.45 10.87 11.55
CA ILE A 208 -15.44 12.21 10.93
C ILE A 208 -15.56 12.10 9.42
N MET A 209 -14.88 11.13 8.80
CA MET A 209 -14.96 10.90 7.35
C MET A 209 -16.36 10.51 6.89
N ASN A 210 -17.15 9.83 7.72
CA ASN A 210 -18.52 9.45 7.42
C ASN A 210 -19.46 10.63 7.16
N GLN A 211 -19.06 11.85 7.51
CA GLN A 211 -19.82 13.07 7.20
C GLN A 211 -19.63 13.52 5.74
N SER A 212 -18.64 12.97 5.03
CA SER A 212 -18.41 13.27 3.61
C SER A 212 -19.44 12.58 2.72
N PRO A 213 -20.08 13.28 1.76
CA PRO A 213 -20.99 12.67 0.79
C PRO A 213 -20.32 11.53 -0.04
N TYR A 214 -19.04 11.65 -0.32
CA TYR A 214 -18.27 10.63 -1.01
C TYR A 214 -18.20 9.33 -0.18
N VAL A 215 -17.87 9.44 1.09
CA VAL A 215 -17.78 8.28 2.00
C VAL A 215 -19.16 7.65 2.21
N GLN A 216 -20.20 8.47 2.38
CA GLN A 216 -21.58 8.00 2.51
C GLN A 216 -22.02 7.14 1.30
N LYS A 217 -21.67 7.56 0.09
CA LYS A 217 -21.95 6.82 -1.13
C LYS A 217 -21.15 5.51 -1.23
N MET A 218 -19.94 5.50 -0.71
CA MET A 218 -19.02 4.36 -0.74
C MET A 218 -19.41 3.26 0.26
N ILE A 219 -19.93 3.64 1.45
CA ILE A 219 -20.24 2.71 2.56
C ILE A 219 -21.00 1.46 2.10
N PRO A 220 -22.17 1.55 1.45
CA PRO A 220 -22.94 0.36 1.11
C PRO A 220 -22.27 -0.53 0.07
N GLN A 221 -21.34 0.02 -0.72
CA GLN A 221 -20.59 -0.73 -1.73
C GLN A 221 -19.44 -1.52 -1.12
N VAL A 222 -18.73 -0.93 -0.17
CA VAL A 222 -17.52 -1.50 0.46
C VAL A 222 -17.87 -2.31 1.70
N TRP A 223 -18.79 -1.82 2.52
CA TRP A 223 -19.21 -2.45 3.77
C TRP A 223 -20.73 -2.66 3.80
N PRO A 224 -21.25 -3.71 3.12
CA PRO A 224 -22.71 -3.95 3.02
C PRO A 224 -23.37 -4.06 4.40
N ASP A 225 -22.66 -4.62 5.40
CA ASP A 225 -23.14 -4.82 6.77
C ASP A 225 -22.79 -3.66 7.72
N TYR A 226 -22.46 -2.46 7.16
CA TYR A 226 -22.03 -1.31 7.94
C TYR A 226 -23.01 -0.97 9.09
N GLY A 227 -24.31 -1.06 8.85
CA GLY A 227 -25.33 -0.77 9.87
C GLY A 227 -25.21 -1.63 11.11
N VAL A 228 -24.81 -2.90 10.96
CA VAL A 228 -24.63 -3.87 12.04
C VAL A 228 -23.26 -3.75 12.70
N HIS A 229 -22.21 -3.51 11.90
CA HIS A 229 -20.80 -3.53 12.33
C HIS A 229 -20.16 -2.14 12.38
N LYS A 230 -20.95 -1.08 12.42
CA LYS A 230 -20.49 0.32 12.31
C LYS A 230 -19.35 0.63 13.28
N GLU A 231 -19.51 0.33 14.55
CA GLU A 231 -18.51 0.65 15.58
C GLU A 231 -17.21 -0.11 15.37
N GLU A 232 -17.27 -1.38 15.03
CA GLU A 232 -16.11 -2.21 14.73
C GLU A 232 -15.35 -1.67 13.48
N ILE A 233 -16.07 -1.36 12.40
CA ILE A 233 -15.53 -0.83 11.15
C ILE A 233 -14.81 0.49 11.41
N ILE A 234 -15.41 1.39 12.19
CA ILE A 234 -14.85 2.68 12.57
C ILE A 234 -13.59 2.48 13.44
N ARG A 235 -13.69 1.74 14.54
CA ARG A 235 -12.58 1.54 15.47
C ARG A 235 -11.39 0.87 14.79
N ARG A 236 -11.63 -0.12 13.95
CA ARG A 236 -10.57 -0.84 13.23
C ARG A 236 -9.77 0.09 12.30
N ARG A 237 -10.40 1.12 11.74
CA ARG A 237 -9.83 2.02 10.73
C ARG A 237 -9.41 3.40 11.26
N SER A 238 -9.57 3.64 12.54
CA SER A 238 -9.33 4.96 13.14
C SER A 238 -8.19 4.92 14.14
N ALA A 239 -7.03 5.40 13.73
CA ALA A 239 -5.80 5.40 14.54
C ALA A 239 -5.98 6.12 15.89
N ARG A 240 -6.88 7.08 15.97
CA ARG A 240 -7.22 7.81 17.21
C ARG A 240 -7.67 6.91 18.36
N TYR A 241 -8.17 5.69 18.08
CA TYR A 241 -8.64 4.75 19.10
C TYR A 241 -7.56 3.80 19.63
N TRP A 242 -6.38 3.80 19.00
CA TRP A 242 -5.27 2.93 19.37
C TRP A 242 -3.89 3.58 19.10
N PRO A 243 -3.70 4.87 19.49
CA PRO A 243 -2.45 5.60 19.25
C PRO A 243 -1.25 4.94 19.96
N GLU A 244 -1.48 4.26 21.08
CA GLU A 244 -0.47 3.51 21.84
C GLU A 244 0.17 2.38 21.02
N LYS A 245 -0.56 1.84 20.02
CA LYS A 245 -0.08 0.76 19.12
C LYS A 245 0.77 1.24 17.96
N LEU A 246 0.86 2.55 17.76
CA LEU A 246 1.76 3.14 16.77
C LEU A 246 3.18 3.12 17.33
N SER A 247 3.95 2.05 16.97
CA SER A 247 5.20 1.68 17.63
C SER A 247 6.47 2.06 16.86
N VAL A 248 6.33 2.56 15.62
CA VAL A 248 7.48 2.99 14.80
C VAL A 248 7.51 4.51 14.69
N PRO A 249 8.68 5.12 14.39
CA PRO A 249 8.77 6.55 14.05
C PRO A 249 7.82 6.91 12.91
N LEU A 250 7.01 7.95 13.09
CA LEU A 250 5.91 8.31 12.20
C LEU A 250 5.98 9.75 11.74
N LEU A 251 6.11 10.01 10.44
CA LEU A 251 5.97 11.34 9.85
C LEU A 251 4.55 11.52 9.32
N ILE A 252 3.85 12.53 9.80
CA ILE A 252 2.48 12.86 9.42
C ILE A 252 2.48 14.18 8.66
N MET A 253 1.94 14.20 7.44
CA MET A 253 1.88 15.39 6.59
C MET A 253 0.45 15.62 6.10
N ASN A 254 -0.01 16.87 6.11
CA ASN A 254 -1.37 17.20 5.65
C ASN A 254 -1.43 18.59 5.03
N GLY A 255 -2.33 18.76 4.06
CA GLY A 255 -2.68 20.08 3.55
C GLY A 255 -3.56 20.83 4.56
N GLY A 256 -3.24 22.08 4.85
CA GLY A 256 -4.04 22.90 5.77
C GLY A 256 -5.40 23.32 5.19
N ALA A 257 -5.53 23.29 3.86
CA ALA A 257 -6.78 23.53 3.12
C ALA A 257 -7.41 22.23 2.57
N ASP A 258 -7.03 21.07 3.12
CA ASP A 258 -7.59 19.77 2.73
C ASP A 258 -9.09 19.70 3.03
N GLN A 259 -9.89 19.55 1.96
CA GLN A 259 -11.36 19.43 2.02
C GLN A 259 -11.84 17.99 2.15
N GLN A 260 -10.94 17.00 1.97
CA GLN A 260 -11.27 15.57 2.04
C GLN A 260 -10.98 15.02 3.43
N VAL A 261 -9.79 15.31 3.96
CA VAL A 261 -9.37 14.92 5.30
C VAL A 261 -8.99 16.16 6.10
N SER A 262 -9.89 16.59 6.98
CA SER A 262 -9.68 17.79 7.79
C SER A 262 -8.32 17.74 8.52
N PRO A 263 -7.52 18.81 8.47
CA PRO A 263 -6.24 18.90 9.18
C PRO A 263 -6.39 18.79 10.71
N LYS A 264 -7.59 18.89 11.25
CA LYS A 264 -7.88 18.60 12.67
C LYS A 264 -7.56 17.15 13.05
N GLN A 265 -7.74 16.21 12.13
CA GLN A 265 -7.51 14.79 12.39
C GLN A 265 -6.03 14.48 12.70
N PRO A 266 -5.05 14.82 11.84
CA PRO A 266 -3.64 14.59 12.16
C PRO A 266 -3.15 15.41 13.37
N LEU A 267 -3.69 16.61 13.61
CA LEU A 267 -3.38 17.41 14.81
C LEU A 267 -3.82 16.68 16.09
N GLN A 268 -5.02 16.11 16.11
CA GLN A 268 -5.53 15.32 17.25
C GLN A 268 -4.70 14.07 17.49
N LEU A 269 -4.34 13.33 16.44
CA LEU A 269 -3.47 12.16 16.57
C LEU A 269 -2.08 12.55 17.08
N ALA A 270 -1.50 13.64 16.56
CA ALA A 270 -0.18 14.12 17.00
C ALA A 270 -0.18 14.48 18.49
N LEU A 271 -1.25 15.10 19.00
CA LEU A 271 -1.40 15.39 20.43
C LEU A 271 -1.39 14.07 21.27
N GLN A 272 -2.15 13.07 20.86
CA GLN A 272 -2.16 11.76 21.53
C GLN A 272 -0.78 11.08 21.49
N LEU A 273 -0.06 11.17 20.34
CA LEU A 273 1.29 10.63 20.22
C LEU A 273 2.27 11.35 21.14
N GLN A 274 2.15 12.67 21.29
CA GLN A 274 2.95 13.47 22.20
C GLN A 274 2.72 13.05 23.66
N GLU A 275 1.48 12.88 24.07
CA GLU A 275 1.11 12.44 25.42
C GLU A 275 1.64 11.04 25.74
N LEU A 276 1.74 10.17 24.73
CA LEU A 276 2.26 8.80 24.83
C LEU A 276 3.79 8.72 24.67
N GLY A 277 4.50 9.85 24.49
CA GLY A 277 5.95 9.87 24.29
C GLY A 277 6.41 9.14 23.02
N LYS A 278 5.57 9.11 21.96
CA LYS A 278 5.90 8.45 20.68
C LYS A 278 6.84 9.31 19.85
N THR A 279 7.64 8.65 19.02
CA THR A 279 8.48 9.34 18.03
C THR A 279 7.65 9.71 16.81
N TYR A 280 7.42 11.00 16.59
CA TYR A 280 6.67 11.46 15.43
C TYR A 280 7.16 12.82 14.92
N GLY A 281 6.84 13.13 13.66
CA GLY A 281 6.93 14.46 13.07
C GLY A 281 5.57 14.85 12.50
N LEU A 282 5.22 16.13 12.58
CA LEU A 282 3.98 16.66 12.00
C LEU A 282 4.30 17.87 11.12
N VAL A 283 3.79 17.86 9.88
CA VAL A 283 3.89 18.97 8.92
C VAL A 283 2.51 19.32 8.38
N ILE A 284 2.07 20.55 8.59
CA ILE A 284 0.85 21.10 7.98
C ILE A 284 1.24 22.14 6.94
N TYR A 285 0.93 21.88 5.68
CA TYR A 285 1.13 22.80 4.55
C TYR A 285 -0.07 23.73 4.47
N ALA A 286 0.01 24.91 5.09
CA ALA A 286 -1.12 25.77 5.46
C ALA A 286 -2.16 26.05 4.37
N LYS A 287 -1.75 26.17 3.09
CA LYS A 287 -2.64 26.49 1.96
C LYS A 287 -2.81 25.36 0.97
N ASP A 288 -2.23 24.19 1.26
CA ASP A 288 -2.23 23.08 0.32
C ASP A 288 -3.45 22.18 0.47
N ASN A 289 -3.78 21.49 -0.59
CA ASN A 289 -4.93 20.60 -0.70
C ASN A 289 -4.62 19.17 -0.18
N HIS A 290 -5.54 18.24 -0.40
CA HIS A 290 -5.44 16.84 0.02
C HIS A 290 -4.16 16.13 -0.45
N PHE A 291 -3.72 16.39 -1.67
CA PHE A 291 -2.53 15.78 -2.27
C PHE A 291 -1.23 16.51 -1.94
N ILE A 292 -1.31 17.63 -1.20
CA ILE A 292 -0.18 18.53 -0.96
C ILE A 292 0.48 18.90 -2.30
N GLN A 293 -0.35 19.29 -3.26
CA GLN A 293 0.00 19.41 -4.67
C GLN A 293 1.04 20.52 -4.92
N ALA A 294 0.91 21.66 -4.26
CA ALA A 294 1.84 22.78 -4.45
C ALA A 294 3.22 22.51 -3.80
N ASN A 295 3.28 21.63 -2.80
CA ASN A 295 4.50 21.30 -2.07
C ASN A 295 4.88 19.82 -2.19
N ARG A 296 4.46 19.13 -3.27
CA ARG A 296 4.70 17.68 -3.42
C ARG A 296 6.17 17.27 -3.38
N GLU A 297 7.06 18.10 -3.92
CA GLU A 297 8.49 17.84 -3.87
C GLU A 297 9.05 17.94 -2.44
N ASP A 298 8.66 18.97 -1.67
CA ASP A 298 9.05 19.11 -0.27
C ASP A 298 8.47 17.98 0.59
N ARG A 299 7.20 17.60 0.35
CA ARG A 299 6.54 16.48 0.99
C ARG A 299 7.35 15.18 0.83
N ASP A 300 7.72 14.85 -0.41
CA ASP A 300 8.41 13.59 -0.71
C ASP A 300 9.86 13.63 -0.23
N ARG A 301 10.55 14.79 -0.35
CA ARG A 301 11.89 15.01 0.21
C ARG A 301 11.91 14.82 1.74
N ARG A 302 10.89 15.30 2.45
CA ARG A 302 10.76 15.08 3.91
C ARG A 302 10.53 13.62 4.25
N ALA A 303 9.71 12.90 3.48
CA ALA A 303 9.52 11.47 3.67
C ALA A 303 10.82 10.69 3.46
N ILE A 304 11.58 11.02 2.40
CA ILE A 304 12.89 10.43 2.11
C ILE A 304 13.87 10.70 3.27
N ALA A 305 14.04 11.95 3.68
CA ALA A 305 14.93 12.31 4.78
C ALA A 305 14.53 11.62 6.10
N TRP A 306 13.22 11.42 6.33
CA TRP A 306 12.71 10.66 7.47
C TRP A 306 13.16 9.19 7.39
N PHE A 307 13.00 8.54 6.25
CA PHE A 307 13.42 7.15 6.07
C PHE A 307 14.94 6.97 6.19
N GLU A 308 15.72 7.86 5.57
CA GLU A 308 17.19 7.87 5.69
C GLU A 308 17.65 7.98 7.14
N GLY A 309 16.95 8.77 7.96
CA GLY A 309 17.22 8.94 9.40
C GLY A 309 16.98 7.67 10.22
N TYR A 310 16.21 6.71 9.72
CA TYR A 310 15.91 5.42 10.35
C TYR A 310 16.45 4.22 9.58
N THR A 311 17.30 4.46 8.59
CA THR A 311 18.04 3.41 7.91
C THR A 311 19.15 2.87 8.79
N THR A 312 19.13 1.58 9.06
CA THR A 312 20.23 0.89 9.74
C THR A 312 21.42 0.75 8.79
N LYS A 313 22.53 1.40 9.13
CA LYS A 313 23.78 1.26 8.38
C LYS A 313 24.36 -0.14 8.65
N ARG A 314 24.69 -0.85 7.59
CA ARG A 314 25.49 -2.08 7.68
C ARG A 314 26.97 -1.75 7.79
#